data_b9ac8fdf544ae956670fcfbe1a35505b
#
_entry.id   b9ac8fdf544ae956670fcfbe1a35505b
#
_cell.length_a   1.000
_cell.length_b   1.000
_cell.length_c   1.000
_cell.angle_alpha   90.00
_cell.angle_beta   90.00
_cell.angle_gamma   90.00
#
_symmetry.space_group_name_H-M   'P 1'
#
loop_
_entity.id
_entity.type
_entity.pdbx_description
1 polymer ?
#
loop_
_entity_poly.entity_id
_entity_poly.type
_entity_poly.pdbx_seq_one_letter_code
_entity_poly.pdbx_strand_id
1 'polypeptide(L)'
;MLAITLLVLLVAAINYQLNLGYLLTFLLAGSAVVGMHMCHGTLRGLSLSLSPPEPAFCGQTATITLTLSSQRKAPRYGIGLSVLDSQHWVWCDVPGQGSSCVQLACPTPQRGLHALPALTAETRFPLGTFRVWTVWRPAAQLLVYPKAEINPPPLPAGVAHDTGSAAAPSTGSDEFDGVRPYRRGDPLKQVLWKKAAQTGQWVSRDSQQAQHSELWLDFAQTGSTEREQSLSRLCAWVLEAEDLGMDYGLRLPGMEIAPAQGSGHQRRCLEALALALALALALALV
;
A
#
# COMPACT_ATOMS: atom_id res chain seq x y z
N MET A 1 37.38 9.57 20.47
CA MET A 1 38.66 9.70 19.75
C MET A 1 39.09 11.15 19.58
N LEU A 2 38.30 12.04 18.94
CA LEU A 2 38.67 13.45 18.69
C LEU A 2 39.20 14.20 19.95
N ALA A 3 38.48 14.11 21.08
CA ALA A 3 38.89 14.76 22.35
C ALA A 3 40.25 14.29 22.85
N ILE A 4 40.53 12.99 22.75
CA ILE A 4 41.83 12.40 23.14
C ILE A 4 42.93 12.92 22.19
N THR A 5 42.67 12.99 20.90
CA THR A 5 43.65 13.52 19.92
C THR A 5 43.97 15.00 20.19
N LEU A 6 42.94 15.83 20.47
CA LEU A 6 43.13 17.23 20.84
C LEU A 6 43.92 17.40 22.14
N LEU A 7 43.66 16.54 23.15
CA LEU A 7 44.39 16.58 24.41
C LEU A 7 45.87 16.20 24.19
N VAL A 8 46.15 15.16 23.40
CA VAL A 8 47.52 14.74 23.11
C VAL A 8 48.27 15.85 22.34
N LEU A 9 47.64 16.47 21.35
CA LEU A 9 48.20 17.60 20.61
C LEU A 9 48.47 18.80 21.53
N LEU A 10 47.57 19.10 22.44
CA LEU A 10 47.75 20.19 23.40
C LEU A 10 48.94 19.91 24.33
N VAL A 11 49.00 18.73 24.92
CA VAL A 11 50.10 18.32 25.80
C VAL A 11 51.45 18.36 25.09
N ALA A 12 51.48 17.86 23.81
CA ALA A 12 52.69 17.92 23.01
C ALA A 12 53.09 19.38 22.70
N ALA A 13 52.12 20.26 22.35
CA ALA A 13 52.38 21.65 22.08
C ALA A 13 52.94 22.39 23.30
N ILE A 14 52.45 22.05 24.54
CA ILE A 14 52.94 22.60 25.79
C ILE A 14 54.37 22.10 26.06
N ASN A 15 54.62 20.79 25.96
CA ASN A 15 55.89 20.19 26.29
C ASN A 15 57.05 20.65 25.37
N TYR A 16 56.74 20.81 24.09
CA TYR A 16 57.74 21.26 23.07
C TYR A 16 57.68 22.77 22.81
N GLN A 17 56.82 23.54 23.49
CA GLN A 17 56.63 24.99 23.31
C GLN A 17 56.47 25.42 21.84
N LEU A 18 55.74 24.59 21.05
CA LEU A 18 55.52 24.81 19.62
C LEU A 18 54.31 25.73 19.40
N ASN A 19 54.56 27.01 19.05
CA ASN A 19 53.48 27.97 18.72
C ASN A 19 52.54 27.47 17.64
N LEU A 20 53.04 26.76 16.62
CA LEU A 20 52.27 26.17 15.56
C LEU A 20 51.36 25.02 16.09
N GLY A 21 51.85 24.27 17.08
CA GLY A 21 51.08 23.21 17.76
C GLY A 21 49.83 23.77 18.48
N TYR A 22 49.99 24.90 19.17
CA TYR A 22 48.85 25.59 19.81
C TYR A 22 47.84 26.06 18.75
N LEU A 23 48.33 26.73 17.67
CA LEU A 23 47.47 27.21 16.58
C LEU A 23 46.65 26.05 15.98
N LEU A 24 47.28 24.94 15.66
CA LEU A 24 46.62 23.77 15.10
C LEU A 24 45.57 23.18 16.07
N THR A 25 45.94 23.04 17.34
CA THR A 25 45.05 22.48 18.37
C THR A 25 43.79 23.34 18.54
N PHE A 26 43.95 24.68 18.65
CA PHE A 26 42.82 25.59 18.80
C PHE A 26 41.98 25.68 17.53
N LEU A 27 42.57 25.61 16.35
CA LEU A 27 41.85 25.58 15.08
C LEU A 27 41.00 24.33 14.98
N LEU A 28 41.56 23.14 15.30
CA LEU A 28 40.82 21.89 15.32
C LEU A 28 39.71 21.86 16.38
N ALA A 29 40.00 22.37 17.58
CA ALA A 29 39.01 22.49 18.65
C ALA A 29 37.86 23.41 18.27
N GLY A 30 38.18 24.58 17.71
CA GLY A 30 37.20 25.56 17.23
C GLY A 30 36.33 24.98 16.10
N SER A 31 36.94 24.32 15.13
CA SER A 31 36.19 23.69 14.04
C SER A 31 35.30 22.53 14.54
N ALA A 32 35.71 21.78 15.57
CA ALA A 32 34.89 20.76 16.19
C ALA A 32 33.66 21.35 16.90
N VAL A 33 33.84 22.43 17.67
CA VAL A 33 32.74 23.13 18.36
C VAL A 33 31.72 23.66 17.35
N VAL A 34 32.19 24.33 16.29
CA VAL A 34 31.33 24.84 15.22
C VAL A 34 30.62 23.70 14.51
N GLY A 35 31.35 22.61 14.18
CA GLY A 35 30.79 21.42 13.54
C GLY A 35 29.71 20.76 14.40
N MET A 36 29.90 20.64 15.71
CA MET A 36 28.91 20.12 16.64
C MET A 36 27.64 20.97 16.66
N HIS A 37 27.79 22.30 16.73
CA HIS A 37 26.67 23.23 16.74
C HIS A 37 25.87 23.17 15.41
N MET A 38 26.57 23.14 14.29
CA MET A 38 25.94 23.02 12.96
C MET A 38 25.22 21.68 12.78
N CYS A 39 25.86 20.57 13.21
CA CYS A 39 25.27 19.24 13.13
C CYS A 39 23.97 19.18 13.95
N HIS A 40 23.98 19.66 15.19
CA HIS A 40 22.76 19.77 16.01
C HIS A 40 21.69 20.66 15.34
N GLY A 41 22.11 21.80 14.80
CA GLY A 41 21.22 22.73 14.08
C GLY A 41 20.58 22.15 12.83
N THR A 42 21.16 21.10 12.24
CA THR A 42 20.63 20.46 11.03
C THR A 42 19.31 19.71 11.29
N LEU A 43 19.18 19.00 12.40
CA LEU A 43 17.92 18.29 12.75
C LEU A 43 16.95 19.16 13.58
N ARG A 44 17.44 20.18 14.27
CA ARG A 44 16.59 21.02 15.12
C ARG A 44 15.54 21.76 14.29
N GLY A 45 14.24 21.61 14.65
CA GLY A 45 13.13 22.27 13.96
C GLY A 45 12.89 21.76 12.53
N LEU A 46 13.24 20.51 12.26
CA LEU A 46 12.81 19.77 11.08
C LEU A 46 11.44 19.18 11.37
N SER A 47 10.47 19.39 10.49
CA SER A 47 9.16 18.77 10.58
C SER A 47 9.11 17.55 9.64
N LEU A 48 8.64 16.43 10.19
CA LEU A 48 8.44 15.18 9.46
C LEU A 48 6.94 14.93 9.34
N SER A 49 6.45 14.74 8.15
CA SER A 49 5.08 14.32 7.88
C SER A 49 5.09 13.03 7.03
N LEU A 50 4.13 12.17 7.31
CA LEU A 50 3.94 10.90 6.63
C LEU A 50 2.73 11.00 5.71
N SER A 51 2.89 10.63 4.44
CA SER A 51 1.75 10.38 3.57
C SER A 51 1.06 9.06 4.00
N PRO A 52 -0.27 8.96 3.89
CA PRO A 52 -0.95 7.69 4.17
C PRO A 52 -0.28 6.56 3.41
N PRO A 53 0.17 5.49 4.10
CA PRO A 53 0.83 4.39 3.43
C PRO A 53 -0.17 3.64 2.55
N GLU A 54 0.25 3.30 1.34
CA GLU A 54 -0.52 2.43 0.46
C GLU A 54 -0.47 0.99 0.97
N PRO A 55 -1.59 0.25 0.88
CA PRO A 55 -1.61 -1.16 1.21
C PRO A 55 -0.61 -1.95 0.36
N ALA A 56 -0.01 -2.98 0.94
CA ALA A 56 0.94 -3.85 0.26
C ALA A 56 0.60 -5.33 0.47
N PHE A 57 1.08 -6.21 -0.40
CA PHE A 57 0.90 -7.64 -0.22
C PHE A 57 1.99 -8.23 0.70
N CYS A 58 1.60 -9.24 1.46
CA CYS A 58 2.53 -9.97 2.35
C CYS A 58 3.71 -10.54 1.57
N GLY A 59 4.92 -10.32 2.09
CA GLY A 59 6.17 -10.73 1.44
C GLY A 59 6.70 -9.72 0.42
N GLN A 60 5.99 -8.63 0.15
CA GLN A 60 6.47 -7.51 -0.64
C GLN A 60 7.09 -6.44 0.27
N THR A 61 7.65 -5.43 -0.35
CA THR A 61 8.17 -4.26 0.35
C THR A 61 7.20 -3.11 0.17
N ALA A 62 6.61 -2.62 1.26
CA ALA A 62 5.78 -1.44 1.24
C ALA A 62 6.65 -0.18 1.13
N THR A 63 6.18 0.79 0.36
CA THR A 63 6.83 2.09 0.24
C THR A 63 6.18 3.10 1.19
N ILE A 64 6.99 3.64 2.09
CA ILE A 64 6.58 4.70 3.02
C ILE A 64 7.09 6.03 2.49
N THR A 65 6.20 6.95 2.16
CA THR A 65 6.54 8.27 1.65
C THR A 65 6.55 9.28 2.80
N LEU A 66 7.72 9.88 3.04
CA LEU A 66 7.97 10.89 4.06
C LEU A 66 8.24 12.23 3.42
N THR A 67 7.62 13.27 3.95
CA THR A 67 7.92 14.66 3.58
C THR A 67 8.63 15.34 4.74
N LEU A 68 9.87 15.79 4.48
CA LEU A 68 10.65 16.59 5.40
C LEU A 68 10.43 18.05 5.03
N SER A 69 10.06 18.89 5.98
CA SER A 69 9.88 20.31 5.75
C SER A 69 10.69 21.16 6.72
N SER A 70 11.20 22.28 6.22
CA SER A 70 12.03 23.21 7.00
C SER A 70 11.52 24.64 6.81
N GLN A 71 11.28 25.33 7.91
CA GLN A 71 10.95 26.76 7.91
C GLN A 71 12.19 27.64 7.97
N ARG A 72 13.37 27.05 8.15
CA ARG A 72 14.65 27.79 8.21
C ARG A 72 15.02 28.29 6.81
N LYS A 73 15.54 29.53 6.71
CA LYS A 73 16.00 30.12 5.43
C LYS A 73 17.18 29.36 4.80
N ALA A 74 18.08 28.85 5.65
CA ALA A 74 19.24 28.10 5.17
C ALA A 74 18.85 26.65 4.86
N PRO A 75 19.38 26.05 3.78
CA PRO A 75 19.18 24.65 3.46
C PRO A 75 19.80 23.72 4.51
N ARG A 76 19.36 22.49 4.56
CA ARG A 76 19.86 21.43 5.44
C ARG A 76 20.40 20.31 4.57
N TYR A 77 21.61 19.88 4.87
CA TYR A 77 22.32 18.90 4.08
C TYR A 77 22.57 17.59 4.84
N GLY A 78 22.65 16.49 4.11
CA GLY A 78 23.07 15.21 4.64
C GLY A 78 22.16 14.69 5.75
N ILE A 79 20.84 14.66 5.53
CA ILE A 79 19.87 14.05 6.42
C ILE A 79 19.64 12.62 5.93
N GLY A 80 20.04 11.65 6.74
CA GLY A 80 19.78 10.24 6.52
C GLY A 80 18.52 9.79 7.23
N LEU A 81 17.67 9.06 6.55
CA LEU A 81 16.45 8.43 7.08
C LEU A 81 16.54 6.93 6.94
N SER A 82 16.09 6.22 7.96
CA SER A 82 16.04 4.76 7.97
C SER A 82 14.88 4.28 8.84
N VAL A 83 14.37 3.10 8.56
CA VAL A 83 13.55 2.35 9.51
C VAL A 83 14.45 1.92 10.66
N LEU A 84 13.96 2.03 11.89
CA LEU A 84 14.73 1.63 13.08
C LEU A 84 15.20 0.18 12.93
N ASP A 85 16.45 -0.08 13.29
CA ASP A 85 17.14 -1.37 13.16
C ASP A 85 17.39 -1.85 11.72
N SER A 86 17.06 -1.03 10.71
CA SER A 86 17.42 -1.31 9.33
C SER A 86 18.81 -0.78 8.97
N GLN A 87 19.50 -1.50 8.08
CA GLN A 87 20.78 -1.06 7.53
C GLN A 87 20.63 -0.16 6.28
N HIS A 88 19.38 0.01 5.80
CA HIS A 88 19.12 0.80 4.60
C HIS A 88 18.86 2.25 4.95
N TRP A 89 19.76 3.13 4.53
CA TRP A 89 19.69 4.57 4.71
C TRP A 89 19.39 5.27 3.40
N VAL A 90 18.44 6.17 3.43
CA VAL A 90 18.15 7.08 2.31
C VAL A 90 18.57 8.48 2.73
N TRP A 91 19.46 9.09 1.95
CA TRP A 91 20.00 10.42 2.22
C TRP A 91 19.30 11.46 1.38
N CYS A 92 18.99 12.59 1.99
CA CYS A 92 18.37 13.71 1.31
C CYS A 92 18.84 15.06 1.88
N ASP A 93 18.64 16.08 1.09
CA ASP A 93 18.82 17.47 1.48
C ASP A 93 17.45 18.15 1.50
N VAL A 94 17.27 19.11 2.40
CA VAL A 94 16.04 19.88 2.51
C VAL A 94 16.34 21.34 2.18
N PRO A 95 15.72 21.92 1.15
CA PRO A 95 15.92 23.31 0.78
C PRO A 95 15.46 24.26 1.90
N GLY A 96 16.04 25.44 1.93
CA GLY A 96 15.59 26.47 2.86
C GLY A 96 14.15 26.88 2.60
N GLN A 97 13.32 26.95 3.64
CA GLN A 97 11.89 27.26 3.55
C GLN A 97 11.13 26.35 2.55
N GLY A 98 11.56 25.11 2.43
CA GLY A 98 11.02 24.16 1.48
C GLY A 98 10.83 22.77 2.07
N SER A 99 10.52 21.83 1.21
CA SER A 99 10.31 20.42 1.57
C SER A 99 11.05 19.50 0.62
N SER A 100 11.35 18.30 1.10
CA SER A 100 11.92 17.19 0.34
C SER A 100 11.12 15.95 0.64
N CYS A 101 10.85 15.14 -0.39
CA CYS A 101 10.11 13.89 -0.29
C CYS A 101 11.09 12.72 -0.37
N VAL A 102 10.94 11.76 0.53
CA VAL A 102 11.80 10.57 0.63
C VAL A 102 10.93 9.33 0.74
N GLN A 103 11.32 8.29 0.04
CA GLN A 103 10.66 6.99 0.09
C GLN A 103 11.52 5.99 0.86
N LEU A 104 10.93 5.34 1.85
CA LEU A 104 11.56 4.29 2.63
C LEU A 104 10.90 2.95 2.35
N ALA A 105 11.71 1.91 2.24
CA ALA A 105 11.27 0.54 2.09
C ALA A 105 10.97 -0.08 3.47
N CYS A 106 9.76 -0.65 3.61
CA CYS A 106 9.33 -1.35 4.82
C CYS A 106 8.94 -2.78 4.46
N PRO A 107 9.62 -3.81 4.97
CA PRO A 107 9.25 -5.19 4.71
C PRO A 107 7.92 -5.54 5.39
N THR A 108 7.09 -6.32 4.71
CA THR A 108 5.76 -6.74 5.19
C THR A 108 5.71 -8.27 5.38
N PRO A 109 6.25 -8.82 6.48
CA PRO A 109 6.36 -10.26 6.65
C PRO A 109 5.03 -10.97 6.94
N GLN A 110 4.04 -10.26 7.47
CA GLN A 110 2.75 -10.79 7.87
C GLN A 110 1.61 -9.90 7.37
N ARG A 111 0.46 -10.52 7.05
CA ARG A 111 -0.76 -9.80 6.69
C ARG A 111 -1.43 -9.18 7.92
N GLY A 112 -2.32 -8.25 7.68
CA GLY A 112 -3.11 -7.58 8.71
C GLY A 112 -2.81 -6.11 8.84
N LEU A 113 -3.27 -5.51 9.91
CA LEU A 113 -3.05 -4.09 10.20
C LEU A 113 -1.88 -3.96 11.18
N HIS A 114 -0.78 -3.39 10.72
CA HIS A 114 0.45 -3.24 11.49
C HIS A 114 0.74 -1.78 11.78
N ALA A 115 1.15 -1.48 13.01
CA ALA A 115 1.73 -0.18 13.31
C ALA A 115 3.03 0.00 12.52
N LEU A 116 3.23 1.19 11.98
CA LEU A 116 4.49 1.49 11.30
C LEU A 116 5.66 1.44 12.27
N PRO A 117 6.80 0.89 11.84
CA PRO A 117 8.01 0.86 12.65
C PRO A 117 8.50 2.29 12.96
N ALA A 118 9.26 2.42 14.03
CA ALA A 118 9.93 3.67 14.34
C ALA A 118 10.93 4.01 13.23
N LEU A 119 11.04 5.30 12.94
CA LEU A 119 11.94 5.85 11.93
C LEU A 119 13.06 6.60 12.63
N THR A 120 14.27 6.47 12.11
CA THR A 120 15.44 7.20 12.60
C THR A 120 15.85 8.23 11.56
N ALA A 121 16.06 9.45 12.01
CA ALA A 121 16.71 10.49 11.22
C ALA A 121 18.07 10.80 11.82
N GLU A 122 19.11 10.85 11.01
CA GLU A 122 20.46 11.19 11.45
C GLU A 122 21.13 12.18 10.50
N THR A 123 22.11 12.89 11.03
CA THR A 123 23.02 13.71 10.22
C THR A 123 24.42 13.66 10.80
N ARG A 124 25.39 13.82 9.92
CA ARG A 124 26.81 13.99 10.25
C ARG A 124 27.41 15.25 9.63
N PHE A 125 26.53 16.06 9.03
CA PHE A 125 26.95 17.30 8.39
C PHE A 125 27.39 18.36 9.44
N PRO A 126 28.46 19.16 9.22
CA PRO A 126 29.23 19.27 7.98
C PRO A 126 30.46 18.36 7.92
N LEU A 127 31.13 18.06 9.03
CA LEU A 127 32.48 17.48 9.07
C LEU A 127 32.52 15.96 9.26
N GLY A 128 31.36 15.33 9.48
CA GLY A 128 31.29 13.90 9.76
C GLY A 128 31.83 13.47 11.15
N THR A 129 32.37 14.40 11.93
CA THR A 129 32.97 14.13 13.26
C THR A 129 31.95 13.85 14.35
N PHE A 130 30.77 14.44 14.22
CA PHE A 130 29.65 14.26 15.15
C PHE A 130 28.48 13.62 14.44
N ARG A 131 27.77 12.78 15.17
CA ARG A 131 26.51 12.15 14.75
C ARG A 131 25.39 12.69 15.64
N VAL A 132 24.39 13.30 15.06
CA VAL A 132 23.14 13.66 15.73
C VAL A 132 22.04 12.81 15.14
N TRP A 133 21.19 12.25 15.98
CA TRP A 133 20.10 11.40 15.56
C TRP A 133 18.86 11.64 16.42
N THR A 134 17.71 11.31 15.86
CA THR A 134 16.41 11.34 16.51
C THR A 134 15.56 10.17 16.03
N VAL A 135 14.67 9.69 16.90
CA VAL A 135 13.73 8.62 16.57
C VAL A 135 12.33 9.20 16.59
N TRP A 136 11.59 8.90 15.54
CA TRP A 136 10.20 9.28 15.40
C TRP A 136 9.32 8.03 15.23
N ARG A 137 8.22 7.99 15.98
CA ARG A 137 7.22 6.90 15.89
C ARG A 137 5.95 7.47 15.29
N PRO A 138 5.68 7.23 13.99
CA PRO A 138 4.46 7.68 13.36
C PRO A 138 3.25 6.95 13.94
N ALA A 139 2.17 7.68 14.22
CA ALA A 139 0.90 7.11 14.67
C ALA A 139 0.06 6.63 13.47
N ALA A 140 0.67 5.97 12.50
CA ALA A 140 0.02 5.46 11.31
C ALA A 140 0.11 3.94 11.26
N GLN A 141 -0.83 3.34 10.55
CA GLN A 141 -0.92 1.90 10.38
C GLN A 141 -0.78 1.54 8.90
N LEU A 142 -0.14 0.43 8.62
CA LEU A 142 0.03 -0.15 7.30
C LEU A 142 -0.87 -1.38 7.20
N LEU A 143 -1.74 -1.39 6.19
CA LEU A 143 -2.54 -2.55 5.87
C LEU A 143 -1.78 -3.46 4.92
N VAL A 144 -1.65 -4.72 5.30
CA VAL A 144 -0.95 -5.74 4.52
C VAL A 144 -1.94 -6.82 4.09
N TYR A 145 -2.14 -6.95 2.78
CA TYR A 145 -2.97 -7.97 2.18
C TYR A 145 -2.32 -9.37 2.25
N PRO A 146 -3.10 -10.46 2.21
CA PRO A 146 -2.52 -11.79 2.07
C PRO A 146 -1.68 -11.87 0.79
N LYS A 147 -0.66 -12.73 0.82
CA LYS A 147 0.09 -13.06 -0.39
C LYS A 147 -0.81 -13.87 -1.32
N ALA A 148 -0.98 -13.44 -2.57
CA ALA A 148 -1.71 -14.24 -3.56
C ALA A 148 -1.01 -15.59 -3.80
N GLU A 149 -1.78 -16.67 -3.88
CA GLU A 149 -1.26 -18.02 -4.19
C GLU A 149 -0.70 -18.04 -5.61
N ILE A 150 0.46 -18.64 -5.78
CA ILE A 150 1.06 -18.86 -7.10
C ILE A 150 0.42 -20.11 -7.70
N ASN A 151 -0.21 -20.00 -8.89
CA ASN A 151 -0.97 -21.05 -9.54
C ASN A 151 -2.17 -21.54 -8.70
N PRO A 152 -3.17 -20.68 -8.43
CA PRO A 152 -4.36 -21.07 -7.73
C PRO A 152 -5.16 -22.10 -8.55
N PRO A 153 -6.00 -22.93 -7.93
CA PRO A 153 -7.00 -23.69 -8.65
C PRO A 153 -7.92 -22.77 -9.46
N PRO A 154 -8.55 -23.25 -10.54
CA PRO A 154 -9.47 -22.44 -11.33
C PRO A 154 -10.57 -21.84 -10.43
N LEU A 155 -11.08 -20.69 -10.85
CA LEU A 155 -12.20 -20.03 -10.18
C LEU A 155 -13.37 -21.01 -9.99
N PRO A 156 -14.07 -20.99 -8.85
CA PRO A 156 -15.25 -21.81 -8.65
C PRO A 156 -16.30 -21.48 -9.72
N ALA A 157 -17.04 -22.49 -10.17
CA ALA A 157 -18.12 -22.28 -11.14
C ALA A 157 -19.16 -21.33 -10.53
N GLY A 158 -19.47 -20.25 -11.22
CA GLY A 158 -20.51 -19.31 -10.78
C GLY A 158 -21.85 -20.03 -10.61
N VAL A 159 -22.54 -19.77 -9.52
CA VAL A 159 -23.90 -20.27 -9.31
C VAL A 159 -24.83 -19.46 -10.19
N ALA A 160 -25.42 -20.10 -11.22
CA ALA A 160 -26.48 -19.50 -11.98
C ALA A 160 -27.68 -19.30 -11.04
N HIS A 161 -27.90 -18.07 -10.61
CA HIS A 161 -29.09 -17.70 -9.87
C HIS A 161 -30.20 -17.46 -10.87
N ASP A 162 -31.17 -18.36 -10.86
CA ASP A 162 -32.44 -18.18 -11.55
C ASP A 162 -33.26 -17.16 -10.74
N THR A 163 -32.84 -15.89 -10.76
CA THR A 163 -33.64 -14.81 -10.14
C THR A 163 -34.83 -14.52 -11.04
N GLY A 164 -35.88 -15.32 -10.86
CA GLY A 164 -37.23 -14.94 -11.18
C GLY A 164 -37.71 -13.79 -10.30
N SER A 165 -37.05 -12.66 -10.33
CA SER A 165 -37.52 -11.45 -9.67
C SER A 165 -37.44 -10.28 -10.63
N ALA A 166 -38.58 -9.63 -10.81
CA ALA A 166 -38.80 -8.45 -11.61
C ALA A 166 -37.75 -7.36 -11.30
N ALA A 167 -36.74 -7.25 -12.15
CA ALA A 167 -35.85 -6.11 -12.14
C ALA A 167 -36.59 -4.90 -12.67
N ALA A 168 -36.56 -3.81 -11.89
CA ALA A 168 -36.99 -2.50 -12.34
C ALA A 168 -36.20 -2.09 -13.59
N PRO A 169 -36.82 -1.39 -14.56
CA PRO A 169 -36.17 -1.04 -15.80
C PRO A 169 -35.06 -0.02 -15.57
N SER A 170 -33.80 -0.46 -15.63
CA SER A 170 -32.68 0.46 -15.76
C SER A 170 -32.64 0.98 -17.20
N THR A 171 -32.85 2.27 -17.34
CA THR A 171 -32.72 3.02 -18.57
C THR A 171 -31.22 3.17 -18.92
N GLY A 172 -30.72 2.41 -19.87
CA GLY A 172 -29.38 2.69 -20.39
C GLY A 172 -28.73 1.50 -21.11
N SER A 173 -28.55 1.71 -22.41
CA SER A 173 -27.80 0.97 -23.43
C SER A 173 -28.52 -0.21 -24.09
N ASP A 174 -29.04 0.07 -25.26
CA ASP A 174 -29.45 -0.89 -26.29
C ASP A 174 -28.17 -1.54 -26.88
N GLU A 175 -27.75 -2.63 -26.30
CA GLU A 175 -26.80 -3.54 -26.93
C GLU A 175 -27.62 -4.56 -27.74
N PHE A 176 -27.46 -4.53 -29.05
CA PHE A 176 -28.20 -5.35 -30.00
C PHE A 176 -27.72 -6.81 -29.90
N ASP A 177 -28.34 -7.59 -29.06
CA ASP A 177 -28.28 -9.05 -29.12
C ASP A 177 -29.13 -9.60 -30.27
N GLY A 178 -28.68 -10.72 -30.81
CA GLY A 178 -29.06 -11.31 -32.07
C GLY A 178 -30.56 -11.40 -32.38
N VAL A 179 -30.87 -11.42 -33.64
CA VAL A 179 -32.23 -11.52 -34.18
C VAL A 179 -32.43 -12.97 -34.64
N ARG A 180 -33.41 -13.69 -34.09
CA ARG A 180 -33.76 -15.06 -34.51
C ARG A 180 -35.12 -15.13 -35.20
N PRO A 181 -35.38 -16.11 -36.05
CA PRO A 181 -36.70 -16.35 -36.60
C PRO A 181 -37.72 -16.61 -35.48
N TYR A 182 -38.92 -16.03 -35.62
CA TYR A 182 -40.03 -16.20 -34.69
C TYR A 182 -40.41 -17.68 -34.58
N ARG A 183 -40.54 -18.17 -33.36
CA ARG A 183 -41.08 -19.51 -33.05
C ARG A 183 -42.49 -19.38 -32.48
N ARG A 184 -43.36 -20.31 -32.85
CA ARG A 184 -44.75 -20.33 -32.35
C ARG A 184 -44.76 -20.51 -30.84
N GLY A 185 -45.15 -19.46 -30.09
CA GLY A 185 -45.08 -19.43 -28.62
C GLY A 185 -44.24 -18.27 -28.08
N ASP A 186 -43.47 -17.59 -28.92
CA ASP A 186 -42.72 -16.39 -28.50
C ASP A 186 -43.71 -15.24 -28.15
N PRO A 187 -43.47 -14.48 -27.06
CA PRO A 187 -44.30 -13.35 -26.70
C PRO A 187 -44.29 -12.27 -27.79
N LEU A 188 -45.46 -11.82 -28.22
CA LEU A 188 -45.59 -10.80 -29.28
C LEU A 188 -44.86 -9.47 -28.96
N LYS A 189 -44.53 -9.20 -27.72
CA LYS A 189 -43.73 -8.04 -27.30
C LYS A 189 -42.27 -8.10 -27.77
N GLN A 190 -41.74 -9.28 -28.06
CA GLN A 190 -40.39 -9.49 -28.55
C GLN A 190 -40.24 -9.49 -30.08
N VAL A 191 -41.36 -9.37 -30.79
CA VAL A 191 -41.35 -9.30 -32.26
C VAL A 191 -40.91 -7.90 -32.72
N LEU A 192 -39.86 -7.87 -33.54
CA LEU A 192 -39.38 -6.65 -34.19
C LEU A 192 -40.26 -6.29 -35.41
N TRP A 193 -41.38 -5.64 -35.17
CA TRP A 193 -42.37 -5.28 -36.18
C TRP A 193 -41.79 -4.50 -37.34
N LYS A 194 -40.82 -3.60 -37.07
CA LYS A 194 -40.16 -2.82 -38.12
C LYS A 194 -39.38 -3.68 -39.12
N LYS A 195 -38.72 -4.73 -38.63
CA LYS A 195 -37.91 -5.65 -39.44
C LYS A 195 -38.81 -6.69 -40.13
N ALA A 196 -39.87 -7.14 -39.45
CA ALA A 196 -40.88 -8.00 -40.04
C ALA A 196 -41.61 -7.35 -41.21
N ALA A 197 -41.87 -6.04 -41.15
CA ALA A 197 -42.48 -5.28 -42.26
C ALA A 197 -41.52 -5.08 -43.44
N GLN A 198 -40.23 -5.10 -43.26
CA GLN A 198 -39.22 -4.94 -44.32
C GLN A 198 -38.87 -6.26 -45.01
N THR A 199 -38.82 -7.36 -44.26
CA THR A 199 -38.35 -8.67 -44.75
C THR A 199 -39.47 -9.66 -45.04
N GLY A 200 -40.70 -9.37 -44.64
CA GLY A 200 -41.85 -10.30 -44.77
C GLY A 200 -41.77 -11.52 -43.85
N GLN A 201 -40.74 -11.63 -43.02
CA GLN A 201 -40.54 -12.73 -42.06
C GLN A 201 -40.64 -12.24 -40.64
N TRP A 202 -41.34 -12.99 -39.82
CA TRP A 202 -41.47 -12.67 -38.40
C TRP A 202 -40.14 -12.97 -37.67
N VAL A 203 -39.60 -11.95 -37.06
CA VAL A 203 -38.31 -11.97 -36.39
C VAL A 203 -38.48 -11.54 -34.94
N SER A 204 -38.06 -12.39 -34.03
CA SER A 204 -38.10 -12.14 -32.60
C SER A 204 -36.71 -11.67 -32.10
N ARG A 205 -36.71 -10.73 -31.15
CA ARG A 205 -35.49 -10.33 -30.46
C ARG A 205 -35.04 -11.56 -29.62
N ASP A 206 -33.86 -12.05 -29.89
CA ASP A 206 -33.22 -13.05 -29.03
C ASP A 206 -32.64 -12.31 -27.84
N SER A 207 -33.44 -12.16 -26.81
CA SER A 207 -32.92 -11.81 -25.51
C SER A 207 -32.26 -13.09 -24.93
N GLN A 208 -31.02 -13.37 -25.33
CA GLN A 208 -30.17 -14.10 -24.40
C GLN A 208 -30.07 -13.19 -23.18
N GLN A 209 -30.90 -13.47 -22.18
CA GLN A 209 -30.63 -12.99 -20.83
C GLN A 209 -29.17 -13.36 -20.58
N ALA A 210 -28.28 -12.38 -20.55
CA ALA A 210 -26.97 -12.58 -20.03
C ALA A 210 -27.20 -13.18 -18.63
N GLN A 211 -27.00 -14.49 -18.52
CA GLN A 211 -26.98 -15.15 -17.22
C GLN A 211 -25.81 -14.51 -16.50
N HIS A 212 -26.07 -13.46 -15.74
CA HIS A 212 -25.14 -12.98 -14.76
C HIS A 212 -24.96 -14.12 -13.76
N SER A 213 -24.01 -14.99 -14.03
CA SER A 213 -23.57 -16.00 -13.10
C SER A 213 -22.81 -15.24 -12.00
N GLU A 214 -23.46 -15.03 -10.87
CA GLU A 214 -22.79 -14.47 -9.71
C GLU A 214 -21.70 -15.44 -9.26
N LEU A 215 -20.47 -14.97 -9.31
CA LEU A 215 -19.33 -15.72 -8.80
C LEU A 215 -19.20 -15.46 -7.31
N TRP A 216 -19.33 -16.51 -6.50
CA TRP A 216 -19.11 -16.44 -5.07
C TRP A 216 -17.78 -17.10 -4.69
N LEU A 217 -16.88 -16.28 -4.14
CA LEU A 217 -15.60 -16.72 -3.60
C LEU A 217 -15.79 -17.08 -2.12
N ASP A 218 -15.96 -18.37 -1.85
CA ASP A 218 -16.29 -18.87 -0.52
C ASP A 218 -15.06 -19.50 0.15
N PHE A 219 -14.82 -19.12 1.41
CA PHE A 219 -13.75 -19.68 2.23
C PHE A 219 -13.86 -21.21 2.35
N ALA A 220 -15.08 -21.76 2.44
CA ALA A 220 -15.31 -23.21 2.53
C ALA A 220 -14.93 -23.95 1.24
N GLN A 221 -15.00 -23.28 0.08
CA GLN A 221 -14.69 -23.88 -1.23
C GLN A 221 -13.19 -23.88 -1.55
N THR A 222 -12.37 -23.28 -0.72
CA THR A 222 -10.92 -23.24 -0.95
C THR A 222 -10.25 -24.61 -0.87
N GLY A 223 -10.88 -25.59 -0.21
CA GLY A 223 -10.37 -26.98 -0.12
C GLY A 223 -9.05 -27.12 0.64
N SER A 224 -8.55 -26.07 1.29
CA SER A 224 -7.35 -26.11 2.11
C SER A 224 -7.70 -26.23 3.60
N THR A 225 -6.92 -27.04 4.30
CA THR A 225 -7.04 -27.21 5.76
C THR A 225 -6.35 -26.06 6.50
N GLU A 226 -5.40 -25.40 5.83
CA GLU A 226 -4.60 -24.34 6.40
C GLU A 226 -5.24 -22.98 6.09
N ARG A 227 -5.58 -22.23 7.13
CA ARG A 227 -6.29 -20.95 7.01
C ARG A 227 -5.55 -19.92 6.18
N GLU A 228 -4.24 -19.82 6.36
CA GLU A 228 -3.41 -18.86 5.60
C GLU A 228 -3.41 -19.20 4.10
N GLN A 229 -3.35 -20.49 3.77
CA GLN A 229 -3.42 -20.94 2.38
C GLN A 229 -4.80 -20.65 1.77
N SER A 230 -5.89 -20.85 2.53
CA SER A 230 -7.24 -20.49 2.09
C SER A 230 -7.36 -19.00 1.76
N LEU A 231 -6.80 -18.13 2.61
CA LEU A 231 -6.83 -16.70 2.38
C LEU A 231 -5.92 -16.27 1.23
N SER A 232 -4.77 -16.92 1.05
CA SER A 232 -3.89 -16.73 -0.11
C SER A 232 -4.58 -17.10 -1.41
N ARG A 233 -5.35 -18.20 -1.42
CA ARG A 233 -6.16 -18.65 -2.56
C ARG A 233 -7.28 -17.69 -2.88
N LEU A 234 -8.04 -17.27 -1.87
CA LEU A 234 -9.10 -16.26 -2.05
C LEU A 234 -8.53 -14.94 -2.57
N CYS A 235 -7.36 -14.52 -2.08
CA CYS A 235 -6.68 -13.33 -2.58
C CYS A 235 -6.35 -13.46 -4.08
N ALA A 236 -5.83 -14.61 -4.51
CA ALA A 236 -5.55 -14.87 -5.93
C ALA A 236 -6.83 -14.86 -6.77
N TRP A 237 -7.90 -15.49 -6.30
CA TRP A 237 -9.20 -15.51 -6.98
C TRP A 237 -9.84 -14.11 -7.09
N VAL A 238 -9.71 -13.27 -6.06
CA VAL A 238 -10.18 -11.87 -6.11
C VAL A 238 -9.45 -11.08 -7.20
N LEU A 239 -8.12 -11.27 -7.31
CA LEU A 239 -7.33 -10.61 -8.35
C LEU A 239 -7.69 -11.12 -9.74
N GLU A 240 -7.83 -12.43 -9.91
CA GLU A 240 -8.19 -13.06 -11.19
C GLU A 240 -9.60 -12.68 -11.65
N ALA A 241 -10.59 -12.67 -10.73
CA ALA A 241 -11.96 -12.28 -11.05
C ALA A 241 -12.07 -10.82 -11.49
N GLU A 242 -11.31 -9.92 -10.84
CA GLU A 242 -11.23 -8.50 -11.24
C GLU A 242 -10.57 -8.34 -12.61
N ASP A 243 -9.46 -9.05 -12.87
CA ASP A 243 -8.76 -9.00 -14.16
C ASP A 243 -9.63 -9.52 -15.31
N LEU A 244 -10.51 -10.49 -15.04
CA LEU A 244 -11.49 -11.02 -15.98
C LEU A 244 -12.75 -10.12 -16.11
N GLY A 245 -12.88 -9.08 -15.28
CA GLY A 245 -14.03 -8.19 -15.30
C GLY A 245 -15.33 -8.85 -14.87
N MET A 246 -15.28 -9.84 -13.96
CA MET A 246 -16.44 -10.57 -13.48
C MET A 246 -17.06 -9.89 -12.24
N ASP A 247 -18.38 -10.01 -12.09
CA ASP A 247 -19.05 -9.69 -10.82
C ASP A 247 -18.81 -10.81 -9.82
N TYR A 248 -18.18 -10.50 -8.69
CA TYR A 248 -17.87 -11.49 -7.66
C TYR A 248 -18.21 -11.02 -6.25
N GLY A 249 -18.70 -11.94 -5.44
CA GLY A 249 -18.92 -11.78 -4.00
C GLY A 249 -17.89 -12.57 -3.20
N LEU A 250 -17.70 -12.18 -1.94
CA LEU A 250 -16.76 -12.83 -1.03
C LEU A 250 -17.50 -13.31 0.22
N ARG A 251 -17.32 -14.61 0.56
CA ARG A 251 -17.83 -15.23 1.78
C ARG A 251 -16.69 -15.66 2.68
N LEU A 252 -16.62 -15.05 3.86
CA LEU A 252 -15.69 -15.40 4.93
C LEU A 252 -16.47 -15.85 6.17
N PRO A 253 -15.87 -16.63 7.08
CA PRO A 253 -16.49 -16.94 8.35
C PRO A 253 -16.89 -15.67 9.13
N GLY A 254 -18.19 -15.40 9.24
CA GLY A 254 -18.74 -14.23 9.94
C GLY A 254 -18.85 -12.95 9.10
N MET A 255 -18.53 -12.98 7.80
CA MET A 255 -18.62 -11.80 6.93
C MET A 255 -18.98 -12.19 5.50
N GLU A 256 -19.91 -11.46 4.89
CA GLU A 256 -20.29 -11.61 3.50
C GLU A 256 -20.24 -10.26 2.79
N ILE A 257 -19.64 -10.23 1.60
CA ILE A 257 -19.58 -9.05 0.72
C ILE A 257 -20.34 -9.41 -0.55
N ALA A 258 -21.42 -8.66 -0.82
CA ALA A 258 -22.26 -8.89 -1.99
C ALA A 258 -21.48 -8.74 -3.29
N PRO A 259 -21.89 -9.46 -4.37
CA PRO A 259 -21.24 -9.36 -5.67
C PRO A 259 -21.25 -7.94 -6.21
N ALA A 260 -20.11 -7.51 -6.69
CA ALA A 260 -19.91 -6.24 -7.38
C ALA A 260 -18.61 -6.31 -8.18
N GLN A 261 -18.28 -5.27 -8.92
CA GLN A 261 -17.10 -5.13 -9.77
C GLN A 261 -16.39 -3.81 -9.49
N GLY A 262 -15.12 -3.75 -9.89
CA GLY A 262 -14.31 -2.54 -9.90
C GLY A 262 -13.35 -2.42 -8.74
N SER A 263 -12.36 -1.53 -8.89
CA SER A 263 -11.23 -1.37 -7.96
C SER A 263 -11.63 -1.08 -6.50
N GLY A 264 -12.76 -0.39 -6.30
CA GLY A 264 -13.30 -0.14 -4.97
C GLY A 264 -13.85 -1.41 -4.29
N HIS A 265 -14.45 -2.32 -5.07
CA HIS A 265 -14.91 -3.61 -4.59
C HIS A 265 -13.73 -4.54 -4.28
N GLN A 266 -12.79 -4.64 -5.21
CA GLN A 266 -11.54 -5.38 -5.04
C GLN A 266 -10.84 -4.98 -3.73
N ARG A 267 -10.67 -3.67 -3.53
CA ARG A 267 -10.06 -3.15 -2.31
C ARG A 267 -10.80 -3.59 -1.05
N ARG A 268 -12.13 -3.49 -1.01
CA ARG A 268 -12.93 -3.95 0.13
C ARG A 268 -12.76 -5.44 0.40
N CYS A 269 -12.72 -6.27 -0.64
CA CYS A 269 -12.49 -7.70 -0.52
C CYS A 269 -11.09 -8.01 0.03
N LEU A 270 -10.05 -7.34 -0.48
CA LEU A 270 -8.68 -7.50 0.01
C LEU A 270 -8.49 -7.01 1.46
N GLU A 271 -9.16 -5.91 1.84
CA GLU A 271 -9.20 -5.42 3.23
C GLU A 271 -9.85 -6.44 4.17
N ALA A 272 -10.98 -7.04 3.76
CA ALA A 272 -11.65 -8.09 4.52
C ALA A 272 -10.75 -9.32 4.70
N LEU A 273 -10.04 -9.76 3.65
CA LEU A 273 -9.08 -10.85 3.71
C LEU A 273 -7.89 -10.56 4.63
N ALA A 274 -7.40 -9.32 4.62
CA ALA A 274 -6.32 -8.90 5.51
C ALA A 274 -6.75 -8.96 6.98
N LEU A 275 -7.97 -8.54 7.30
CA LEU A 275 -8.49 -8.42 8.66
C LEU A 275 -9.21 -9.69 9.17
N ALA A 276 -9.35 -10.73 8.35
CA ALA A 276 -10.13 -11.93 8.67
C ALA A 276 -9.76 -12.63 9.99
N LEU A 277 -8.54 -12.46 10.50
CA LEU A 277 -8.11 -12.99 11.78
C LEU A 277 -8.59 -12.15 12.98
N ALA A 278 -8.53 -10.84 12.85
CA ALA A 278 -8.96 -9.92 13.90
C ALA A 278 -10.47 -10.00 14.16
N LEU A 279 -11.25 -10.17 13.09
CA LEU A 279 -12.70 -10.37 13.15
C LEU A 279 -13.09 -11.69 13.85
N ALA A 280 -12.36 -12.78 13.58
CA ALA A 280 -12.65 -14.07 14.22
C ALA A 280 -12.32 -14.08 15.72
N LEU A 281 -11.26 -13.38 16.14
CA LEU A 281 -10.92 -13.21 17.56
C LEU A 281 -11.94 -12.30 18.29
N ALA A 282 -12.43 -11.26 17.63
CA ALA A 282 -13.46 -10.38 18.18
C ALA A 282 -14.80 -11.12 18.36
N LEU A 283 -15.16 -12.00 17.40
CA LEU A 283 -16.37 -12.83 17.48
C LEU A 283 -16.28 -13.98 18.50
N ALA A 284 -15.08 -14.44 18.82
CA ALA A 284 -14.85 -15.50 19.82
C ALA A 284 -14.84 -14.96 21.27
N LEU A 285 -14.78 -13.64 21.44
CA LEU A 285 -14.78 -12.96 22.76
C LEU A 285 -16.15 -12.39 23.16
N VAL A 286 -17.16 -12.52 22.31
CA VAL A 286 -18.56 -12.17 22.55
C VAL A 286 -19.39 -13.44 22.78
#